data_45bc8ebbd7f143fd904469aae1987d71
#
_entry.id   45bc8ebbd7f143fd904469aae1987d71
#
_cell.length_a   1.000
_cell.length_b   1.000
_cell.length_c   1.000
_cell.angle_alpha   90.00
_cell.angle_beta   90.00
_cell.angle_gamma   90.00
#
_symmetry.space_group_name_H-M   'P 1'
#
loop_
_entity.id
_entity.type
_entity.pdbx_description
1 polymer ?
#
loop_
_entity_poly.entity_id
_entity_poly.type
_entity_poly.pdbx_seq_one_letter_code
_entity_poly.pdbx_strand_id
1 'polypeptide(L)'
;MKDFIKNFTLVEKILWLMSAICITAAFMIFDRGNFLTLIASLFGVTAILLNAKGNPLGQMLMTFFSVMYGVISYKFAYYGEMITYLGMTGPMAVLALVSWLRHPFENNKSEVEVNHIKKGELGFMWFHAAAVTVLFYFILRHFNTANLVFSTVSVTTSFVAVYLTFRRSELFSLGYAANDVILIILWSLASLQSREYICMVICFIAFLANDTYAYFNWLNIKKRQMSITASVTEK
;
A
#
# COMPACT_ATOMS: atom_id res chain seq x y z
N MET A 1 -19.46 -8.72 12.29
CA MET A 1 -19.08 -9.08 10.90
C MET A 1 -20.14 -8.66 9.88
N LYS A 2 -21.44 -8.95 10.08
CA LYS A 2 -22.51 -8.51 9.15
C LYS A 2 -22.61 -6.99 8.97
N ASP A 3 -22.47 -6.21 10.04
CA ASP A 3 -22.55 -4.74 9.97
C ASP A 3 -21.30 -4.11 9.32
N PHE A 4 -20.15 -4.76 9.41
CA PHE A 4 -18.92 -4.33 8.75
C PHE A 4 -19.06 -4.40 7.22
N ILE A 5 -19.63 -5.49 6.70
CA ILE A 5 -19.83 -5.71 5.26
C ILE A 5 -20.96 -4.78 4.71
N LYS A 6 -21.95 -4.41 5.53
CA LYS A 6 -23.00 -3.47 5.13
C LYS A 6 -22.47 -2.07 4.79
N ASN A 7 -21.36 -1.68 5.39
CA ASN A 7 -20.76 -0.36 5.20
C ASN A 7 -19.94 -0.22 3.90
N PHE A 8 -19.80 -1.30 3.10
CA PHE A 8 -19.11 -1.25 1.82
C PHE A 8 -20.07 -0.89 0.69
N THR A 9 -19.68 0.06 -0.15
CA THR A 9 -20.41 0.42 -1.37
C THR A 9 -20.41 -0.74 -2.36
N LEU A 10 -21.31 -0.70 -3.35
CA LEU A 10 -21.34 -1.72 -4.41
C LEU A 10 -20.02 -1.78 -5.17
N VAL A 11 -19.41 -0.61 -5.46
CA VAL A 11 -18.12 -0.51 -6.16
C VAL A 11 -17.01 -1.19 -5.36
N GLU A 12 -16.93 -0.94 -4.05
CA GLU A 12 -15.95 -1.56 -3.16
C GLU A 12 -16.09 -3.09 -3.10
N LYS A 13 -17.33 -3.58 -3.06
CA LYS A 13 -17.61 -5.03 -3.09
C LYS A 13 -17.20 -5.67 -4.40
N ILE A 14 -17.48 -5.02 -5.53
CA ILE A 14 -17.09 -5.50 -6.85
C ILE A 14 -15.56 -5.50 -6.98
N LEU A 15 -14.89 -4.42 -6.61
CA LEU A 15 -13.42 -4.31 -6.65
C LEU A 15 -12.76 -5.41 -5.81
N TRP A 16 -13.22 -5.61 -4.57
CA TRP A 16 -12.69 -6.65 -3.71
C TRP A 16 -12.91 -8.05 -4.29
N LEU A 17 -14.14 -8.33 -4.76
CA LEU A 17 -14.49 -9.64 -5.29
C LEU A 17 -13.71 -9.96 -6.58
N MET A 18 -13.61 -9.00 -7.50
CA MET A 18 -12.84 -9.16 -8.74
C MET A 18 -11.37 -9.36 -8.44
N SER A 19 -10.78 -8.57 -7.53
CA SER A 19 -9.40 -8.73 -7.10
C SER A 19 -9.16 -10.11 -6.49
N ALA A 20 -10.04 -10.56 -5.57
CA ALA A 20 -9.93 -11.86 -4.93
C ALA A 20 -10.05 -13.02 -5.95
N ILE A 21 -10.96 -12.92 -6.92
CA ILE A 21 -11.12 -13.93 -7.99
C ILE A 21 -9.86 -13.97 -8.86
N CYS A 22 -9.35 -12.81 -9.33
CA CYS A 22 -8.16 -12.76 -10.19
C CYS A 22 -6.92 -13.32 -9.46
N ILE A 23 -6.70 -12.91 -8.21
CA ILE A 23 -5.59 -13.40 -7.38
C ILE A 23 -5.69 -14.90 -7.14
N THR A 24 -6.88 -15.40 -6.78
CA THR A 24 -7.08 -16.84 -6.53
C THR A 24 -6.92 -17.65 -7.81
N ALA A 25 -7.43 -17.17 -8.94
CA ALA A 25 -7.27 -17.82 -10.24
C ALA A 25 -5.79 -17.87 -10.65
N ALA A 26 -5.05 -16.76 -10.48
CA ALA A 26 -3.62 -16.71 -10.74
C ALA A 26 -2.85 -17.73 -9.89
N PHE A 27 -3.12 -17.77 -8.58
CA PHE A 27 -2.54 -18.76 -7.68
C PHE A 27 -2.83 -20.20 -8.14
N MET A 28 -4.08 -20.52 -8.48
CA MET A 28 -4.47 -21.86 -8.93
C MET A 28 -3.82 -22.27 -10.25
N ILE A 29 -3.44 -21.32 -11.10
CA ILE A 29 -2.82 -21.60 -12.40
C ILE A 29 -1.29 -21.65 -12.30
N PHE A 30 -0.66 -20.73 -11.57
CA PHE A 30 0.77 -20.49 -11.67
C PHE A 30 1.57 -20.85 -10.42
N ASP A 31 0.96 -20.87 -9.20
CA ASP A 31 1.72 -21.03 -7.94
C ASP A 31 0.94 -21.80 -6.86
N ARG A 32 0.39 -22.96 -7.20
CA ARG A 32 -0.45 -23.79 -6.29
C ARG A 32 0.24 -24.20 -4.98
N GLY A 33 1.56 -24.20 -4.95
CA GLY A 33 2.33 -24.64 -3.78
C GLY A 33 2.54 -23.57 -2.71
N ASN A 34 2.38 -22.28 -3.06
CA ASN A 34 2.75 -21.17 -2.19
C ASN A 34 1.53 -20.46 -1.59
N PHE A 35 0.82 -21.13 -0.68
CA PHE A 35 -0.33 -20.56 0.01
C PHE A 35 -0.04 -19.22 0.72
N LEU A 36 1.21 -18.97 1.09
CA LEU A 36 1.61 -17.69 1.70
C LEU A 36 1.39 -16.54 0.73
N THR A 37 1.72 -16.72 -0.56
CA THR A 37 1.48 -15.72 -1.62
C THR A 37 -0.01 -15.39 -1.74
N LEU A 38 -0.87 -16.42 -1.76
CA LEU A 38 -2.32 -16.22 -1.82
C LEU A 38 -2.84 -15.45 -0.60
N ILE A 39 -2.48 -15.90 0.60
CA ILE A 39 -2.92 -15.28 1.86
C ILE A 39 -2.44 -13.83 1.93
N ALA A 40 -1.17 -13.56 1.65
CA ALA A 40 -0.61 -12.22 1.66
C ALA A 40 -1.34 -11.31 0.67
N SER A 41 -1.58 -11.76 -0.56
CA SER A 41 -2.27 -10.98 -1.59
C SER A 41 -3.70 -10.62 -1.20
N LEU A 42 -4.44 -11.56 -0.59
CA LEU A 42 -5.81 -11.31 -0.09
C LEU A 42 -5.82 -10.35 1.12
N PHE A 43 -4.83 -10.45 2.01
CA PHE A 43 -4.62 -9.47 3.09
C PHE A 43 -4.32 -8.07 2.53
N GLY A 44 -3.44 -8.00 1.52
CA GLY A 44 -3.09 -6.74 0.87
C GLY A 44 -4.30 -6.04 0.24
N VAL A 45 -5.08 -6.73 -0.59
CA VAL A 45 -6.30 -6.17 -1.20
C VAL A 45 -7.30 -5.69 -0.15
N THR A 46 -7.48 -6.49 0.92
CA THR A 46 -8.39 -6.11 2.01
C THR A 46 -7.87 -4.88 2.77
N ALA A 47 -6.56 -4.81 3.00
CA ALA A 47 -5.91 -3.65 3.61
C ALA A 47 -6.11 -2.37 2.80
N ILE A 48 -5.90 -2.43 1.46
CA ILE A 48 -6.07 -1.28 0.57
C ILE A 48 -7.50 -0.78 0.60
N LEU A 49 -8.51 -1.66 0.54
CA LEU A 49 -9.91 -1.24 0.63
C LEU A 49 -10.29 -0.60 1.96
N LEU A 50 -9.75 -1.08 3.07
CA LEU A 50 -9.93 -0.44 4.38
C LEU A 50 -9.23 0.90 4.45
N ASN A 51 -8.02 0.98 3.91
CA ASN A 51 -7.28 2.24 3.78
C ASN A 51 -8.05 3.24 2.91
N ALA A 52 -8.67 2.78 1.82
CA ALA A 52 -9.51 3.62 0.97
C ALA A 52 -10.66 4.29 1.73
N LYS A 53 -11.16 3.66 2.79
CA LYS A 53 -12.20 4.21 3.69
C LYS A 53 -11.65 5.05 4.84
N GLY A 54 -10.33 5.27 4.91
CA GLY A 54 -9.69 5.91 6.05
C GLY A 54 -9.76 5.08 7.34
N ASN A 55 -9.98 3.77 7.24
CA ASN A 55 -10.13 2.91 8.41
C ASN A 55 -8.77 2.41 8.92
N PRO A 56 -8.41 2.66 10.20
CA PRO A 56 -7.12 2.24 10.78
C PRO A 56 -6.85 0.73 10.71
N LEU A 57 -7.88 -0.12 10.64
CA LEU A 57 -7.70 -1.57 10.45
C LEU A 57 -6.96 -1.90 9.17
N GLY A 58 -7.04 -1.04 8.14
CA GLY A 58 -6.26 -1.20 6.91
C GLY A 58 -4.76 -1.15 7.18
N GLN A 59 -4.29 -0.26 8.05
CA GLN A 59 -2.87 -0.17 8.42
C GLN A 59 -2.42 -1.37 9.26
N MET A 60 -3.30 -1.92 10.09
CA MET A 60 -3.02 -3.16 10.82
C MET A 60 -2.82 -4.33 9.85
N LEU A 61 -3.71 -4.49 8.87
CA LEU A 61 -3.56 -5.53 7.84
C LEU A 61 -2.34 -5.29 6.95
N MET A 62 -1.99 -4.02 6.63
CA MET A 62 -0.80 -3.67 5.89
C MET A 62 0.48 -4.07 6.64
N THR A 63 0.50 -3.97 7.97
CA THR A 63 1.61 -4.45 8.79
C THR A 63 1.80 -5.96 8.63
N PHE A 64 0.73 -6.75 8.70
CA PHE A 64 0.79 -8.20 8.46
C PHE A 64 1.20 -8.53 7.04
N PHE A 65 0.64 -7.82 6.05
CA PHE A 65 1.03 -7.97 4.65
C PHE A 65 2.53 -7.72 4.46
N SER A 66 3.08 -6.66 5.05
CA SER A 66 4.51 -6.32 4.93
C SER A 66 5.41 -7.43 5.45
N VAL A 67 5.06 -8.08 6.55
CA VAL A 67 5.81 -9.21 7.08
C VAL A 67 5.73 -10.41 6.14
N MET A 68 4.53 -10.77 5.69
CA MET A 68 4.33 -11.90 4.77
C MET A 68 5.04 -11.67 3.44
N TYR A 69 4.91 -10.47 2.87
CA TYR A 69 5.56 -10.10 1.62
C TYR A 69 7.08 -10.08 1.74
N GLY A 70 7.63 -9.62 2.87
CA GLY A 70 9.05 -9.71 3.17
C GLY A 70 9.56 -11.16 3.18
N VAL A 71 8.80 -12.10 3.77
CA VAL A 71 9.12 -13.54 3.75
C VAL A 71 9.04 -14.12 2.34
N ILE A 72 8.03 -13.74 1.55
CA ILE A 72 7.90 -14.15 0.15
C ILE A 72 9.12 -13.66 -0.66
N SER A 73 9.45 -12.38 -0.54
CA SER A 73 10.58 -11.77 -1.23
C SER A 73 11.91 -12.43 -0.87
N TYR A 74 12.10 -12.83 0.41
CA TYR A 74 13.26 -13.61 0.83
C TYR A 74 13.35 -14.97 0.11
N LYS A 75 12.23 -15.71 0.03
CA LYS A 75 12.17 -17.01 -0.64
C LYS A 75 12.53 -16.94 -2.12
N PHE A 76 12.17 -15.84 -2.77
CA PHE A 76 12.45 -15.59 -4.18
C PHE A 76 13.79 -14.87 -4.42
N ALA A 77 14.63 -14.73 -3.38
CA ALA A 77 15.91 -14.01 -3.43
C ALA A 77 15.77 -12.53 -3.86
N TYR A 78 14.59 -11.93 -3.69
CA TYR A 78 14.37 -10.49 -3.86
C TYR A 78 14.68 -9.76 -2.54
N TYR A 79 15.95 -9.78 -2.16
CA TYR A 79 16.41 -9.22 -0.89
C TYR A 79 16.12 -7.72 -0.76
N GLY A 80 16.09 -6.99 -1.88
CA GLY A 80 15.72 -5.59 -1.91
C GLY A 80 14.30 -5.35 -1.42
N GLU A 81 13.34 -6.07 -2.00
CA GLU A 81 11.95 -6.00 -1.58
C GLU A 81 11.80 -6.46 -0.11
N MET A 82 12.48 -7.55 0.27
CA MET A 82 12.48 -8.01 1.67
C MET A 82 12.90 -6.90 2.63
N ILE A 83 14.05 -6.25 2.37
CA ILE A 83 14.60 -5.19 3.24
C ILE A 83 13.67 -3.98 3.24
N THR A 84 13.10 -3.61 2.08
CA THR A 84 12.16 -2.50 1.96
C THR A 84 10.91 -2.74 2.78
N TYR A 85 10.30 -3.94 2.67
CA TYR A 85 9.07 -4.24 3.38
C TYR A 85 9.27 -4.48 4.88
N LEU A 86 10.32 -5.18 5.29
CA LEU A 86 10.59 -5.44 6.71
C LEU A 86 11.25 -4.25 7.42
N GLY A 87 12.14 -3.52 6.73
CA GLY A 87 12.93 -2.44 7.31
C GLY A 87 12.28 -1.04 7.19
N MET A 88 11.37 -0.83 6.24
CA MET A 88 10.74 0.47 5.99
C MET A 88 9.21 0.38 6.00
N THR A 89 8.60 -0.38 5.08
CA THR A 89 7.14 -0.37 4.89
C THR A 89 6.40 -0.89 6.13
N GLY A 90 6.83 -2.00 6.72
CA GLY A 90 6.23 -2.58 7.92
C GLY A 90 6.29 -1.64 9.13
N PRO A 91 7.48 -1.17 9.56
CA PRO A 91 7.60 -0.19 10.63
C PRO A 91 6.79 1.08 10.40
N MET A 92 6.78 1.60 9.17
CA MET A 92 5.98 2.78 8.83
C MET A 92 4.48 2.52 8.85
N ALA A 93 4.01 1.30 8.50
CA ALA A 93 2.60 0.92 8.64
C ALA A 93 2.18 0.90 10.12
N VAL A 94 3.05 0.45 11.03
CA VAL A 94 2.80 0.54 12.48
C VAL A 94 2.70 2.00 12.93
N LEU A 95 3.62 2.86 12.49
CA LEU A 95 3.58 4.28 12.82
C LEU A 95 2.32 4.95 12.23
N ALA A 96 1.93 4.59 11.02
CA ALA A 96 0.70 5.06 10.39
C ALA A 96 -0.53 4.60 11.19
N LEU A 97 -0.59 3.33 11.62
CA LEU A 97 -1.65 2.82 12.47
C LEU A 97 -1.79 3.66 13.74
N VAL A 98 -0.68 3.90 14.45
CA VAL A 98 -0.69 4.74 15.67
C VAL A 98 -1.15 6.16 15.35
N SER A 99 -0.67 6.75 14.24
CA SER A 99 -1.09 8.07 13.79
C SER A 99 -2.60 8.13 13.51
N TRP A 100 -3.13 7.14 12.78
CA TRP A 100 -4.54 7.08 12.41
C TRP A 100 -5.45 6.89 13.64
N LEU A 101 -5.06 6.03 14.58
CA LEU A 101 -5.82 5.82 15.82
C LEU A 101 -5.83 7.05 16.74
N ARG A 102 -4.81 7.90 16.67
CA ARG A 102 -4.71 9.13 17.48
C ARG A 102 -5.46 10.32 16.87
N HIS A 103 -5.88 10.23 15.63
CA HIS A 103 -6.56 11.32 14.92
C HIS A 103 -7.84 10.83 14.25
N PRO A 104 -8.85 10.36 15.02
CA PRO A 104 -10.14 9.99 14.48
C PRO A 104 -10.91 11.26 14.06
N PHE A 105 -11.65 11.19 12.97
CA PHE A 105 -12.53 12.28 12.55
C PHE A 105 -13.79 12.30 13.43
N GLU A 106 -14.10 13.44 14.07
CA GLU A 106 -15.27 13.65 14.93
C GLU A 106 -15.53 12.51 15.97
N ASN A 107 -14.48 12.00 16.59
CA ASN A 107 -14.54 10.83 17.48
C ASN A 107 -15.00 9.52 16.81
N ASN A 108 -15.16 9.48 15.50
CA ASN A 108 -15.42 8.25 14.76
C ASN A 108 -14.13 7.44 14.60
N LYS A 109 -13.93 6.45 15.46
CA LYS A 109 -12.73 5.57 15.43
C LYS A 109 -12.60 4.74 14.14
N SER A 110 -13.62 4.70 13.31
CA SER A 110 -13.61 3.97 12.03
C SER A 110 -13.13 4.80 10.84
N GLU A 111 -12.86 6.10 11.06
CA GLU A 111 -12.41 7.01 10.00
C GLU A 111 -11.38 7.99 10.55
N VAL A 112 -10.27 8.12 9.85
CA VAL A 112 -9.19 9.04 10.21
C VAL A 112 -9.46 10.44 9.65
N GLU A 113 -9.03 11.47 10.38
CA GLU A 113 -9.01 12.84 9.92
C GLU A 113 -7.96 13.05 8.82
N VAL A 114 -8.37 13.57 7.67
CA VAL A 114 -7.48 13.88 6.56
C VAL A 114 -6.62 15.09 6.88
N ASN A 115 -5.31 14.96 6.74
CA ASN A 115 -4.36 16.03 6.98
C ASN A 115 -3.89 16.65 5.66
N HIS A 116 -3.75 17.97 5.65
CA HIS A 116 -3.25 18.70 4.50
C HIS A 116 -1.74 18.94 4.59
N ILE A 117 -0.99 18.43 3.60
CA ILE A 117 0.46 18.60 3.54
C ILE A 117 0.81 20.00 3.02
N LYS A 118 1.64 20.72 3.78
CA LYS A 118 2.15 22.05 3.40
C LYS A 118 3.28 21.91 2.37
N LYS A 119 3.46 22.96 1.52
CA LYS A 119 4.53 22.97 0.49
C LYS A 119 5.94 22.72 1.06
N GLY A 120 6.26 23.29 2.22
CA GLY A 120 7.57 23.07 2.87
C GLY A 120 7.77 21.63 3.33
N GLU A 121 6.70 20.96 3.75
CA GLU A 121 6.73 19.54 4.15
C GLU A 121 6.95 18.62 2.94
N LEU A 122 6.44 18.98 1.76
CA LEU A 122 6.75 18.25 0.52
C LEU A 122 8.25 18.29 0.20
N GLY A 123 8.89 19.45 0.37
CA GLY A 123 10.35 19.57 0.21
C GLY A 123 11.11 18.67 1.19
N PHE A 124 10.70 18.65 2.46
CA PHE A 124 11.27 17.76 3.48
C PHE A 124 11.08 16.27 3.11
N MET A 125 9.88 15.88 2.66
CA MET A 125 9.59 14.52 2.21
C MET A 125 10.51 14.10 1.07
N TRP A 126 10.66 14.92 0.03
CA TRP A 126 11.50 14.60 -1.12
C TRP A 126 12.98 14.54 -0.77
N PHE A 127 13.46 15.39 0.14
CA PHE A 127 14.83 15.33 0.64
C PHE A 127 15.09 13.96 1.32
N HIS A 128 14.18 13.51 2.20
CA HIS A 128 14.32 12.22 2.88
C HIS A 128 14.13 11.05 1.90
N ALA A 129 13.23 11.16 0.93
CA ALA A 129 13.08 10.18 -0.13
C ALA A 129 14.38 9.99 -0.90
N ALA A 130 15.06 11.08 -1.28
CA ALA A 130 16.35 11.02 -1.97
C ALA A 130 17.42 10.37 -1.07
N ALA A 131 17.51 10.76 0.20
CA ALA A 131 18.48 10.20 1.15
C ALA A 131 18.27 8.69 1.35
N VAL A 132 17.02 8.26 1.57
CA VAL A 132 16.65 6.83 1.69
C VAL A 132 16.97 6.08 0.40
N THR A 133 16.66 6.65 -0.76
CA THR A 133 16.93 6.04 -2.06
C THR A 133 18.44 5.80 -2.25
N VAL A 134 19.26 6.80 -1.95
CA VAL A 134 20.74 6.66 -2.04
C VAL A 134 21.24 5.59 -1.08
N LEU A 135 20.79 5.60 0.17
CA LEU A 135 21.16 4.59 1.16
C LEU A 135 20.78 3.17 0.67
N PHE A 136 19.54 3.00 0.24
CA PHE A 136 19.07 1.71 -0.23
C PHE A 136 19.75 1.26 -1.53
N TYR A 137 20.10 2.17 -2.43
CA TYR A 137 20.87 1.81 -3.62
C TYR A 137 22.16 1.06 -3.26
N PHE A 138 22.92 1.54 -2.26
CA PHE A 138 24.14 0.86 -1.82
C PHE A 138 23.82 -0.47 -1.12
N ILE A 139 22.78 -0.53 -0.30
CA ILE A 139 22.33 -1.77 0.35
C ILE A 139 21.93 -2.80 -0.71
N LEU A 140 21.04 -2.44 -1.65
CA LEU A 140 20.54 -3.32 -2.69
C LEU A 140 21.67 -3.83 -3.60
N ARG A 141 22.61 -2.95 -3.94
CA ARG A 141 23.80 -3.29 -4.70
C ARG A 141 24.70 -4.29 -3.95
N HIS A 142 24.88 -4.08 -2.64
CA HIS A 142 25.68 -4.99 -1.80
C HIS A 142 25.07 -6.41 -1.76
N PHE A 143 23.75 -6.51 -1.70
CA PHE A 143 23.05 -7.80 -1.71
C PHE A 143 22.82 -8.38 -3.12
N ASN A 144 23.41 -7.80 -4.16
CA ASN A 144 23.23 -8.23 -5.56
C ASN A 144 21.75 -8.40 -5.94
N THR A 145 20.91 -7.45 -5.51
CA THR A 145 19.47 -7.48 -5.78
C THR A 145 19.18 -7.48 -7.28
N ALA A 146 18.32 -8.39 -7.72
CA ALA A 146 17.89 -8.48 -9.11
C ALA A 146 17.20 -7.16 -9.55
N ASN A 147 17.41 -6.77 -10.82
CA ASN A 147 16.82 -5.55 -11.38
C ASN A 147 17.06 -4.29 -10.54
N LEU A 148 18.30 -4.05 -10.11
CA LEU A 148 18.71 -3.01 -9.17
C LEU A 148 18.06 -1.63 -9.40
N VAL A 149 17.91 -1.20 -10.66
CA VAL A 149 17.30 0.10 -10.99
C VAL A 149 15.85 0.14 -10.55
N PHE A 150 15.04 -0.84 -10.95
CA PHE A 150 13.61 -0.89 -10.59
C PHE A 150 13.42 -1.12 -9.09
N SER A 151 14.22 -1.97 -8.45
CA SER A 151 14.21 -2.14 -7.00
C SER A 151 14.57 -0.85 -6.26
N THR A 152 15.50 -0.03 -6.77
CA THR A 152 15.83 1.27 -6.17
C THR A 152 14.69 2.28 -6.35
N VAL A 153 14.05 2.31 -7.52
CA VAL A 153 12.91 3.20 -7.76
C VAL A 153 11.71 2.79 -6.91
N SER A 154 11.50 1.47 -6.68
CA SER A 154 10.42 0.98 -5.80
C SER A 154 10.62 1.45 -4.35
N VAL A 155 11.86 1.51 -3.85
CA VAL A 155 12.15 2.10 -2.53
C VAL A 155 11.72 3.56 -2.46
N THR A 156 12.01 4.36 -3.49
CA THR A 156 11.64 5.77 -3.52
C THR A 156 10.12 5.95 -3.48
N THR A 157 9.40 5.24 -4.34
CA THR A 157 7.93 5.31 -4.41
C THR A 157 7.27 4.76 -3.15
N SER A 158 7.79 3.67 -2.59
CA SER A 158 7.35 3.12 -1.31
C SER A 158 7.55 4.11 -0.16
N PHE A 159 8.72 4.77 -0.07
CA PHE A 159 8.98 5.76 0.97
C PHE A 159 7.98 6.92 0.89
N VAL A 160 7.76 7.46 -0.31
CA VAL A 160 6.77 8.54 -0.52
C VAL A 160 5.37 8.08 -0.11
N ALA A 161 4.94 6.88 -0.53
CA ALA A 161 3.63 6.33 -0.19
C ALA A 161 3.45 6.17 1.33
N VAL A 162 4.40 5.55 2.03
CA VAL A 162 4.28 5.31 3.48
C VAL A 162 4.41 6.61 4.28
N TYR A 163 5.21 7.59 3.83
CA TYR A 163 5.27 8.91 4.44
C TYR A 163 3.91 9.63 4.34
N LEU A 164 3.32 9.67 3.15
CA LEU A 164 2.01 10.27 2.90
C LEU A 164 0.92 9.57 3.73
N THR A 165 1.00 8.25 3.89
CA THR A 165 0.08 7.46 4.71
C THR A 165 0.21 7.82 6.20
N PHE A 166 1.43 7.89 6.71
CA PHE A 166 1.69 8.33 8.09
C PHE A 166 1.15 9.74 8.34
N ARG A 167 1.27 10.63 7.35
CA ARG A 167 0.76 11.99 7.39
C ARG A 167 -0.74 12.11 7.11
N ARG A 168 -1.43 11.00 6.83
CA ARG A 168 -2.88 10.96 6.55
C ARG A 168 -3.27 11.86 5.36
N SER A 169 -2.39 11.95 4.37
CA SER A 169 -2.61 12.75 3.17
C SER A 169 -3.48 12.02 2.16
N GLU A 170 -4.35 12.72 1.47
CA GLU A 170 -5.14 12.19 0.36
C GLU A 170 -4.29 11.67 -0.81
N LEU A 171 -3.01 12.06 -0.86
CA LEU A 171 -2.09 11.66 -1.93
C LEU A 171 -1.43 10.31 -1.70
N PHE A 172 -1.63 9.66 -0.54
CA PHE A 172 -0.92 8.41 -0.22
C PHE A 172 -1.22 7.29 -1.22
N SER A 173 -2.48 7.17 -1.65
CA SER A 173 -2.88 6.14 -2.62
C SER A 173 -2.27 6.37 -3.99
N LEU A 174 -2.05 7.63 -4.39
CA LEU A 174 -1.32 7.95 -5.61
C LEU A 174 0.15 7.51 -5.50
N GLY A 175 0.75 7.68 -4.31
CA GLY A 175 2.09 7.16 -4.02
C GLY A 175 2.17 5.64 -4.15
N TYR A 176 1.19 4.91 -3.60
CA TYR A 176 1.10 3.46 -3.77
C TYR A 176 0.83 3.04 -5.20
N ALA A 177 -0.09 3.70 -5.92
CA ALA A 177 -0.34 3.43 -7.33
C ALA A 177 0.94 3.58 -8.18
N ALA A 178 1.75 4.61 -7.91
CA ALA A 178 3.05 4.76 -8.56
C ALA A 178 4.01 3.61 -8.21
N ASN A 179 4.03 3.17 -6.95
CA ASN A 179 4.81 2.02 -6.52
C ASN A 179 4.36 0.71 -7.17
N ASP A 180 3.04 0.49 -7.29
CA ASP A 180 2.47 -0.69 -7.94
C ASP A 180 2.90 -0.81 -9.41
N VAL A 181 2.95 0.31 -10.13
CA VAL A 181 3.47 0.33 -11.52
C VAL A 181 4.92 -0.15 -11.57
N ILE A 182 5.77 0.29 -10.65
CA ILE A 182 7.17 -0.15 -10.59
C ILE A 182 7.26 -1.64 -10.22
N LEU A 183 6.43 -2.10 -9.27
CA LEU A 183 6.40 -3.51 -8.86
C LEU A 183 5.82 -4.43 -9.96
N ILE A 184 4.84 -3.97 -10.74
CA ILE A 184 4.36 -4.68 -11.92
C ILE A 184 5.51 -4.89 -12.92
N ILE A 185 6.31 -3.85 -13.20
CA ILE A 185 7.47 -3.95 -14.09
C ILE A 185 8.50 -4.93 -13.49
N LEU A 186 8.84 -4.78 -12.21
CA LEU A 186 9.82 -5.64 -11.53
C LEU A 186 9.43 -7.12 -11.59
N TRP A 187 8.19 -7.45 -11.22
CA TRP A 187 7.70 -8.82 -11.21
C TRP A 187 7.43 -9.37 -12.64
N SER A 188 7.12 -8.50 -13.60
CA SER A 188 7.05 -8.90 -15.02
C SER A 188 8.42 -9.31 -15.55
N LEU A 189 9.48 -8.60 -15.21
CA LEU A 189 10.86 -9.00 -15.55
C LEU A 189 11.25 -10.32 -14.85
N ALA A 190 10.83 -10.49 -13.59
CA ALA A 190 11.03 -11.75 -12.87
C ALA A 190 10.30 -12.93 -13.51
N SER A 191 9.09 -12.70 -14.02
CA SER A 191 8.26 -13.75 -14.66
C SER A 191 8.85 -14.33 -15.95
N LEU A 192 9.82 -13.64 -16.54
CA LEU A 192 10.62 -14.20 -17.65
C LEU A 192 11.52 -15.35 -17.21
N GLN A 193 11.86 -15.43 -15.91
CA GLN A 193 12.68 -16.49 -15.35
C GLN A 193 11.83 -17.64 -14.79
N SER A 194 10.69 -17.32 -14.15
CA SER A 194 9.77 -18.32 -13.60
C SER A 194 8.32 -17.83 -13.67
N ARG A 195 7.43 -18.71 -14.17
CA ARG A 195 6.00 -18.40 -14.35
C ARG A 195 5.25 -18.17 -13.04
N GLU A 196 5.75 -18.67 -11.91
CA GLU A 196 5.14 -18.46 -10.61
C GLU A 196 5.06 -16.97 -10.22
N TYR A 197 6.00 -16.14 -10.70
CA TYR A 197 5.98 -14.69 -10.48
C TYR A 197 4.83 -13.94 -11.14
N ILE A 198 4.12 -14.57 -12.09
CA ILE A 198 2.90 -14.01 -12.69
C ILE A 198 1.83 -13.75 -11.61
N CYS A 199 1.80 -14.55 -10.55
CA CYS A 199 0.92 -14.31 -9.42
C CYS A 199 1.13 -12.93 -8.78
N MET A 200 2.41 -12.50 -8.66
CA MET A 200 2.75 -11.19 -8.12
C MET A 200 2.37 -10.07 -9.07
N VAL A 201 2.55 -10.26 -10.38
CA VAL A 201 2.11 -9.28 -11.41
C VAL A 201 0.60 -9.04 -11.29
N ILE A 202 -0.20 -10.11 -11.24
CA ILE A 202 -1.66 -10.02 -11.12
C ILE A 202 -2.08 -9.39 -9.78
N CYS A 203 -1.36 -9.71 -8.69
CA CYS A 203 -1.57 -9.10 -7.39
C CYS A 203 -1.39 -7.57 -7.45
N PHE A 204 -0.27 -7.08 -8.01
CA PHE A 204 0.00 -5.64 -8.10
C PHE A 204 -0.89 -4.92 -9.11
N ILE A 205 -1.38 -5.58 -10.17
CA ILE A 205 -2.42 -5.03 -11.04
C ILE A 205 -3.73 -4.84 -10.24
N ALA A 206 -4.11 -5.80 -9.41
CA ALA A 206 -5.26 -5.67 -8.53
C ALA A 206 -5.06 -4.54 -7.50
N PHE A 207 -3.85 -4.40 -6.93
CA PHE A 207 -3.52 -3.32 -6.00
C PHE A 207 -3.63 -1.96 -6.68
N LEU A 208 -3.05 -1.78 -7.87
CA LEU A 208 -3.12 -0.55 -8.66
C LEU A 208 -4.57 -0.11 -8.92
N ALA A 209 -5.46 -1.04 -9.25
CA ALA A 209 -6.88 -0.73 -9.44
C ALA A 209 -7.55 -0.25 -8.14
N ASN A 210 -7.25 -0.91 -7.02
CA ASN A 210 -7.78 -0.54 -5.71
C ASN A 210 -7.19 0.78 -5.17
N ASP A 211 -5.89 1.03 -5.38
CA ASP A 211 -5.24 2.29 -4.98
C ASP A 211 -5.70 3.48 -5.83
N THR A 212 -5.95 3.25 -7.12
CA THR A 212 -6.59 4.25 -7.98
C THR A 212 -7.99 4.62 -7.45
N TYR A 213 -8.81 3.64 -7.08
CA TYR A 213 -10.11 3.88 -6.43
C TYR A 213 -9.93 4.63 -5.10
N ALA A 214 -8.98 4.20 -4.27
CA ALA A 214 -8.71 4.81 -2.97
C ALA A 214 -8.37 6.30 -3.09
N TYR A 215 -7.60 6.69 -4.10
CA TYR A 215 -7.27 8.09 -4.36
C TYR A 215 -8.52 8.95 -4.57
N PHE A 216 -9.43 8.54 -5.45
CA PHE A 216 -10.67 9.28 -5.68
C PHE A 216 -11.58 9.29 -4.45
N ASN A 217 -11.63 8.19 -3.72
CA ASN A 217 -12.42 8.12 -2.48
C ASN A 217 -11.88 9.07 -1.41
N TRP A 218 -10.56 9.16 -1.24
CA TRP A 218 -9.94 10.09 -0.29
C TRP A 218 -10.14 11.56 -0.64
N LEU A 219 -10.19 11.91 -1.92
CA LEU A 219 -10.59 13.26 -2.35
C LEU A 219 -12.03 13.58 -1.91
N ASN A 220 -12.94 12.60 -1.98
CA ASN A 220 -14.32 12.77 -1.52
C ASN A 220 -14.41 12.85 0.01
N ILE A 221 -13.66 12.01 0.74
CA ILE A 221 -13.57 12.07 2.22
C ILE A 221 -13.07 13.45 2.64
N LYS A 222 -11.98 13.94 2.03
CA LYS A 222 -11.43 15.27 2.30
C LYS A 222 -12.47 16.38 2.11
N LYS A 223 -13.16 16.40 0.95
CA LYS A 223 -14.20 17.40 0.67
C LYS A 223 -15.31 17.37 1.72
N ARG A 224 -15.78 16.18 2.09
CA ARG A 224 -16.82 16.00 3.11
C ARG A 224 -16.36 16.50 4.48
N GLN A 225 -15.18 16.10 4.93
CA GLN A 225 -14.62 16.53 6.22
C GLN A 225 -14.47 18.05 6.28
N MET A 226 -13.96 18.69 5.21
CA MET A 226 -13.86 20.16 5.14
C MET A 226 -15.22 20.86 5.23
N SER A 227 -16.27 20.36 4.56
CA SER A 227 -17.61 20.94 4.62
C SER A 227 -18.23 20.85 6.01
N ILE A 228 -18.02 19.73 6.72
CA ILE A 228 -18.52 19.54 8.10
C ILE A 228 -17.80 20.50 9.04
N THR A 229 -16.47 20.59 8.97
CA THR A 229 -15.69 21.49 9.82
C THR A 229 -16.08 22.96 9.61
N ALA A 230 -16.31 23.40 8.37
CA ALA A 230 -16.76 24.75 8.06
C ALA A 230 -18.13 25.07 8.70
N SER A 231 -19.08 24.12 8.63
CA SER A 231 -20.43 24.30 9.20
C SER A 231 -20.45 24.37 10.73
N VAL A 232 -19.45 23.81 11.40
CA VAL A 232 -19.31 23.89 12.86
C VAL A 232 -18.67 25.20 13.31
N THR A 233 -17.81 25.79 12.48
CA THR A 233 -17.11 27.06 12.80
C THR A 233 -18.00 28.29 12.60
N GLU A 234 -19.09 28.17 11.82
CA GLU A 234 -20.07 29.24 11.56
C GLU A 234 -21.20 29.31 12.61
N LYS A 235 -21.26 28.37 13.55
CA LYS A 235 -22.19 28.33 14.68
C LYS A 235 -21.54 28.80 15.95
#